data_178ad949f219e50e1fa2d4c50fc6fd96
#
_entry.id   178ad949f219e50e1fa2d4c50fc6fd96
#
_cell.length_a   1.000
_cell.length_b   1.000
_cell.length_c   1.000
_cell.angle_alpha   90.00
_cell.angle_beta   90.00
_cell.angle_gamma   90.00
#
_symmetry.space_group_name_H-M   'P 1'
#
loop_
_entity.id
_entity.type
_entity.pdbx_description
1 polymer ?
#
loop_
_entity_poly.entity_id
_entity_poly.type
_entity_poly.pdbx_seq_one_letter_code
_entity_poly.pdbx_strand_id
1 'polypeptide(L)'
;MSLEKLEEALDFRDNYEARVESAADYIKKKLGEHQPIFGIVLGSGLGGLANSIESPTIIPYEEIPHFPTTTVEGHEGKLLIGELEGVPIIGLKGRKHYYEVADEPFNNGMLRAVFGVHVLANLGIGNYFVTNAAGGLNQEYNVGDIMVLRSHIHLQPNPLLGRHHEFHRIETKERVERFQPMNKAYDPQLRNMLLQAGAQHKEHIHEGVYLAVTGPTYETEGECIAYRDGFKADAVGMSTTAEVIVARNRGMNVVGMSCITNKIAQDGTNATDHKEVKAILDSAEVKERLSSTVRGFFNQYKEHMKHL
;
A
#
# COMPACT_ATOMS: atom_id res chain seq x y z
N MET A 1 -13.27 -2.17 -28.91
CA MET A 1 -14.07 -1.70 -27.75
C MET A 1 -15.40 -1.21 -28.28
N SER A 2 -16.53 -1.60 -27.67
CA SER A 2 -17.85 -1.07 -28.08
C SER A 2 -17.96 0.42 -27.70
N LEU A 3 -18.90 1.14 -28.34
CA LEU A 3 -19.18 2.55 -28.05
C LEU A 3 -19.62 2.70 -26.57
N GLU A 4 -20.47 1.81 -26.10
CA GLU A 4 -20.95 1.75 -24.71
C GLU A 4 -19.80 1.65 -23.69
N LYS A 5 -18.84 0.74 -23.92
CA LYS A 5 -17.64 0.62 -23.05
C LYS A 5 -16.76 1.85 -23.07
N LEU A 6 -16.72 2.57 -24.20
CA LEU A 6 -15.99 3.82 -24.31
C LEU A 6 -16.67 4.92 -23.50
N GLU A 7 -18.00 5.02 -23.59
CA GLU A 7 -18.80 5.98 -22.83
C GLU A 7 -18.70 5.73 -21.31
N GLU A 8 -18.77 4.48 -20.88
CA GLU A 8 -18.57 4.10 -19.46
C GLU A 8 -17.17 4.48 -18.96
N ALA A 9 -16.13 4.25 -19.78
CA ALA A 9 -14.76 4.58 -19.41
C ALA A 9 -14.52 6.10 -19.34
N LEU A 10 -15.15 6.88 -20.22
CA LEU A 10 -15.12 8.34 -20.15
C LEU A 10 -15.88 8.85 -18.93
N ASP A 11 -17.07 8.31 -18.67
CA ASP A 11 -17.87 8.67 -17.50
C ASP A 11 -17.12 8.36 -16.19
N PHE A 12 -16.47 7.19 -16.12
CA PHE A 12 -15.64 6.85 -14.94
C PHE A 12 -14.55 7.90 -14.72
N ARG A 13 -13.82 8.27 -15.77
CA ARG A 13 -12.73 9.25 -15.69
C ARG A 13 -13.25 10.66 -15.35
N ASP A 14 -14.31 11.10 -16.02
CA ASP A 14 -14.81 12.46 -15.90
C ASP A 14 -15.51 12.72 -14.57
N ASN A 15 -16.08 11.68 -13.96
CA ASN A 15 -16.73 11.73 -12.65
C ASN A 15 -15.88 11.08 -11.53
N TYR A 16 -14.57 10.91 -11.72
CA TYR A 16 -13.73 10.19 -10.77
C TYR A 16 -13.72 10.82 -9.37
N GLU A 17 -13.59 12.14 -9.26
CA GLU A 17 -13.62 12.86 -7.97
C GLU A 17 -14.95 12.67 -7.25
N ALA A 18 -16.07 12.84 -7.95
CA ALA A 18 -17.40 12.67 -7.39
C ALA A 18 -17.62 11.21 -6.89
N ARG A 19 -17.02 10.23 -7.58
CA ARG A 19 -17.06 8.83 -7.15
C ARG A 19 -16.26 8.60 -5.88
N VAL A 20 -15.06 9.20 -5.78
CA VAL A 20 -14.23 9.18 -4.56
C VAL A 20 -14.94 9.84 -3.40
N GLU A 21 -15.57 10.99 -3.63
CA GLU A 21 -16.36 11.72 -2.63
C GLU A 21 -17.55 10.89 -2.13
N SER A 22 -18.32 10.31 -3.05
CA SER A 22 -19.44 9.42 -2.71
C SER A 22 -19.02 8.23 -1.83
N ALA A 23 -17.89 7.60 -2.14
CA ALA A 23 -17.33 6.52 -1.33
C ALA A 23 -16.90 7.01 0.07
N ALA A 24 -16.23 8.17 0.14
CA ALA A 24 -15.81 8.78 1.40
C ALA A 24 -17.01 9.17 2.28
N ASP A 25 -18.04 9.77 1.69
CA ASP A 25 -19.26 10.14 2.42
C ASP A 25 -20.03 8.92 2.96
N TYR A 26 -20.05 7.82 2.22
CA TYR A 26 -20.61 6.57 2.71
C TYR A 26 -19.85 6.06 3.95
N ILE A 27 -18.52 6.02 3.88
CA ILE A 27 -17.68 5.58 5.00
C ILE A 27 -17.81 6.54 6.18
N LYS A 28 -17.84 7.84 5.94
CA LYS A 28 -17.98 8.88 6.99
C LYS A 28 -19.21 8.66 7.86
N LYS A 29 -20.33 8.24 7.28
CA LYS A 29 -21.56 7.89 8.01
C LYS A 29 -21.41 6.66 8.91
N LYS A 30 -20.39 5.83 8.68
CA LYS A 30 -20.09 4.61 9.44
C LYS A 30 -18.98 4.80 10.47
N LEU A 31 -18.30 5.94 10.48
CA LEU A 31 -17.20 6.22 11.43
C LEU A 31 -17.67 6.27 12.88
N GLY A 32 -18.95 6.67 13.13
CA GLY A 32 -19.42 6.92 14.48
C GLY A 32 -18.58 8.01 15.17
N GLU A 33 -18.01 7.68 16.33
CA GLU A 33 -17.15 8.58 17.09
C GLU A 33 -15.66 8.46 16.70
N HIS A 34 -15.31 7.48 15.84
CA HIS A 34 -13.92 7.28 15.42
C HIS A 34 -13.41 8.43 14.55
N GLN A 35 -12.21 8.90 14.88
CA GLN A 35 -11.47 9.88 14.09
C GLN A 35 -10.15 9.25 13.60
N PRO A 36 -10.19 8.44 12.54
CA PRO A 36 -9.01 7.72 12.08
C PRO A 36 -7.94 8.68 11.59
N ILE A 37 -6.72 8.48 12.07
CA ILE A 37 -5.54 9.26 11.71
C ILE A 37 -4.56 8.49 10.82
N PHE A 38 -4.74 7.18 10.72
CA PHE A 38 -4.00 6.31 9.81
C PHE A 38 -4.94 5.55 8.88
N GLY A 39 -4.55 5.50 7.59
CA GLY A 39 -4.97 4.45 6.67
C GLY A 39 -3.89 3.37 6.60
N ILE A 40 -4.25 2.11 6.80
CA ILE A 40 -3.31 0.99 6.70
C ILE A 40 -3.76 -0.02 5.64
N VAL A 41 -2.86 -0.39 4.73
CA VAL A 41 -3.12 -1.51 3.82
C VAL A 41 -2.65 -2.81 4.48
N LEU A 42 -3.61 -3.65 4.79
CA LEU A 42 -3.42 -5.01 5.28
C LEU A 42 -3.30 -5.95 4.06
N GLY A 43 -2.15 -5.85 3.40
CA GLY A 43 -1.82 -6.65 2.22
C GLY A 43 -1.49 -8.11 2.55
N SER A 44 -0.92 -8.81 1.59
CA SER A 44 -0.51 -10.21 1.73
C SER A 44 0.35 -10.42 2.98
N GLY A 45 -0.02 -11.40 3.81
CA GLY A 45 0.67 -11.75 5.06
C GLY A 45 0.20 -10.98 6.31
N LEU A 46 -0.49 -9.86 6.19
CA LEU A 46 -1.02 -9.09 7.33
C LEU A 46 -2.50 -9.33 7.62
N GLY A 47 -3.11 -10.34 6.99
CA GLY A 47 -4.49 -10.73 7.32
C GLY A 47 -4.70 -11.02 8.81
N GLY A 48 -3.66 -11.54 9.50
CA GLY A 48 -3.67 -11.78 10.94
C GLY A 48 -3.71 -10.50 11.78
N LEU A 49 -3.09 -9.41 11.32
CA LEU A 49 -3.12 -8.12 11.99
C LEU A 49 -4.53 -7.50 12.03
N ALA A 50 -5.39 -7.83 11.06
CA ALA A 50 -6.79 -7.43 11.09
C ALA A 50 -7.51 -7.92 12.36
N ASN A 51 -7.08 -9.04 12.93
CA ASN A 51 -7.64 -9.59 14.18
C ASN A 51 -7.15 -8.81 15.43
N SER A 52 -6.12 -8.00 15.30
CA SER A 52 -5.60 -7.12 16.37
C SER A 52 -6.29 -5.75 16.38
N ILE A 53 -7.12 -5.43 15.39
CA ILE A 53 -7.93 -4.21 15.38
C ILE A 53 -9.05 -4.39 16.39
N GLU A 54 -9.15 -3.46 17.33
CA GLU A 54 -10.11 -3.53 18.43
C GLU A 54 -11.50 -3.14 17.93
N SER A 55 -12.51 -4.00 18.22
CA SER A 55 -13.93 -3.79 17.93
C SER A 55 -14.23 -3.23 16.53
N PRO A 56 -13.72 -3.80 15.44
CA PRO A 56 -13.80 -3.18 14.13
C PRO A 56 -15.23 -3.17 13.58
N THR A 57 -15.65 -2.01 13.04
CA THR A 57 -16.74 -1.96 12.07
C THR A 57 -16.20 -2.43 10.72
N ILE A 58 -16.77 -3.53 10.19
CA ILE A 58 -16.33 -4.14 8.94
C ILE A 58 -17.30 -3.76 7.83
N ILE A 59 -16.80 -3.24 6.73
CA ILE A 59 -17.58 -2.85 5.55
C ILE A 59 -17.00 -3.58 4.32
N PRO A 60 -17.75 -4.48 3.68
CA PRO A 60 -17.34 -5.06 2.39
C PRO A 60 -17.14 -3.96 1.34
N TYR A 61 -16.13 -4.07 0.48
CA TYR A 61 -15.88 -3.07 -0.57
C TYR A 61 -17.07 -2.94 -1.53
N GLU A 62 -17.79 -4.02 -1.76
CA GLU A 62 -18.98 -4.05 -2.61
C GLU A 62 -20.16 -3.21 -2.08
N GLU A 63 -20.19 -2.92 -0.78
CA GLU A 63 -21.17 -2.03 -0.17
C GLU A 63 -20.80 -0.56 -0.31
N ILE A 64 -19.51 -0.25 -0.56
CA ILE A 64 -19.02 1.13 -0.66
C ILE A 64 -19.20 1.58 -2.11
N PRO A 65 -19.93 2.67 -2.38
CA PRO A 65 -20.16 3.15 -3.74
C PRO A 65 -18.85 3.30 -4.52
N HIS A 66 -18.80 2.72 -5.72
CA HIS A 66 -17.68 2.81 -6.65
C HIS A 66 -16.34 2.21 -6.19
N PHE A 67 -16.27 1.64 -4.98
CA PHE A 67 -15.02 1.11 -4.44
C PHE A 67 -14.62 -0.16 -5.21
N PRO A 68 -13.37 -0.27 -5.69
CA PRO A 68 -12.95 -1.42 -6.49
C PRO A 68 -12.91 -2.71 -5.67
N THR A 69 -13.54 -3.76 -6.16
CA THR A 69 -13.44 -5.10 -5.58
C THR A 69 -12.12 -5.76 -5.97
N THR A 70 -11.60 -6.61 -5.11
CA THR A 70 -10.35 -7.35 -5.31
C THR A 70 -10.64 -8.70 -5.96
N THR A 71 -9.69 -9.21 -6.77
CA THR A 71 -9.80 -10.53 -7.41
C THR A 71 -8.64 -11.46 -7.05
N VAL A 72 -7.62 -10.94 -6.37
CA VAL A 72 -6.44 -11.71 -5.95
C VAL A 72 -6.73 -12.46 -4.66
N GLU A 73 -6.36 -13.73 -4.61
CA GLU A 73 -6.50 -14.58 -3.42
C GLU A 73 -5.78 -13.98 -2.22
N GLY A 74 -6.43 -13.99 -1.04
CA GLY A 74 -5.91 -13.36 0.18
C GLY A 74 -6.23 -11.87 0.33
N HIS A 75 -6.81 -11.24 -0.69
CA HIS A 75 -7.34 -9.88 -0.64
C HIS A 75 -8.85 -9.92 -0.43
N GLU A 76 -9.30 -9.86 0.83
CA GLU A 76 -10.70 -10.12 1.19
C GLU A 76 -11.69 -9.02 0.75
N GLY A 77 -11.20 -7.85 0.33
CA GLY A 77 -12.07 -6.75 -0.10
C GLY A 77 -12.93 -6.18 1.02
N LYS A 78 -12.34 -5.89 2.18
CA LYS A 78 -13.02 -5.33 3.35
C LYS A 78 -12.32 -4.09 3.88
N LEU A 79 -13.09 -3.10 4.29
CA LEU A 79 -12.63 -1.94 5.04
C LEU A 79 -12.97 -2.14 6.52
N LEU A 80 -12.00 -1.88 7.40
CA LEU A 80 -12.14 -2.02 8.85
C LEU A 80 -11.95 -0.66 9.50
N ILE A 81 -12.90 -0.23 10.33
CA ILE A 81 -12.79 1.00 11.13
C ILE A 81 -12.62 0.56 12.58
N GLY A 82 -11.57 0.98 13.25
CA GLY A 82 -11.31 0.61 14.64
C GLY A 82 -10.02 1.21 15.15
N GLU A 83 -9.46 0.60 16.18
CA GLU A 83 -8.21 1.03 16.79
C GLU A 83 -7.15 -0.07 16.72
N LEU A 84 -5.90 0.33 16.56
CA LEU A 84 -4.76 -0.56 16.69
C LEU A 84 -3.81 0.02 17.74
N GLU A 85 -3.64 -0.71 18.85
CA GLU A 85 -2.91 -0.25 20.04
C GLU A 85 -3.43 1.11 20.58
N GLY A 86 -4.74 1.35 20.44
CA GLY A 86 -5.41 2.60 20.83
C GLY A 86 -5.16 3.78 19.89
N VAL A 87 -4.69 3.54 18.67
CA VAL A 87 -4.60 4.54 17.60
C VAL A 87 -5.74 4.31 16.61
N PRO A 88 -6.62 5.30 16.37
CA PRO A 88 -7.74 5.15 15.43
C PRO A 88 -7.25 5.00 14.00
N ILE A 89 -7.72 3.94 13.31
CA ILE A 89 -7.30 3.58 11.96
C ILE A 89 -8.47 3.22 11.04
N ILE A 90 -8.21 3.31 9.73
CA ILE A 90 -8.95 2.57 8.71
C ILE A 90 -8.03 1.55 8.07
N GLY A 91 -8.37 0.26 8.21
CA GLY A 91 -7.69 -0.86 7.57
C GLY A 91 -8.32 -1.21 6.22
N LEU A 92 -7.52 -1.27 5.17
CA LEU A 92 -7.91 -1.79 3.86
C LEU A 92 -7.44 -3.25 3.76
N LYS A 93 -8.33 -4.22 3.99
CA LYS A 93 -8.01 -5.65 3.91
C LYS A 93 -8.10 -6.13 2.46
N GLY A 94 -7.05 -5.85 1.72
CA GLY A 94 -6.89 -6.07 0.29
C GLY A 94 -6.77 -4.77 -0.50
N ARG A 95 -6.12 -4.88 -1.67
CA ARG A 95 -5.96 -3.79 -2.64
C ARG A 95 -6.24 -4.29 -4.05
N LYS A 96 -6.60 -3.38 -4.94
CA LYS A 96 -6.64 -3.61 -6.38
C LYS A 96 -5.24 -3.43 -6.95
N HIS A 97 -4.74 -4.41 -7.71
CA HIS A 97 -3.47 -4.27 -8.42
C HIS A 97 -3.70 -3.76 -9.83
N TYR A 98 -2.69 -3.07 -10.37
CA TYR A 98 -2.78 -2.53 -11.72
C TYR A 98 -2.99 -3.64 -12.78
N TYR A 99 -2.30 -4.78 -12.66
CA TYR A 99 -2.44 -5.89 -13.63
C TYR A 99 -3.84 -6.51 -13.67
N GLU A 100 -4.70 -6.29 -12.65
CA GLU A 100 -6.09 -6.77 -12.66
C GLU A 100 -7.01 -5.92 -13.56
N VAL A 101 -6.59 -4.71 -13.91
CA VAL A 101 -7.39 -3.68 -14.58
C VAL A 101 -6.61 -2.91 -15.66
N ALA A 102 -5.47 -3.44 -16.08
CA ALA A 102 -4.55 -2.78 -17.03
C ALA A 102 -5.14 -2.60 -18.45
N ASP A 103 -6.18 -3.34 -18.79
CA ASP A 103 -6.90 -3.25 -20.05
C ASP A 103 -7.94 -2.11 -20.10
N GLU A 104 -8.18 -1.42 -18.99
CA GLU A 104 -9.08 -0.27 -18.96
C GLU A 104 -8.45 0.95 -19.65
N PRO A 105 -9.20 1.63 -20.53
CA PRO A 105 -8.68 2.76 -21.29
C PRO A 105 -8.44 4.00 -20.42
N PHE A 106 -7.75 5.00 -20.96
CA PHE A 106 -7.54 6.33 -20.35
C PHE A 106 -6.81 6.32 -18.99
N ASN A 107 -6.00 5.32 -18.71
CA ASN A 107 -5.37 5.11 -17.39
C ASN A 107 -6.37 4.80 -16.26
N ASN A 108 -7.60 4.44 -16.58
CA ASN A 108 -8.64 4.13 -15.59
C ASN A 108 -8.25 2.97 -14.67
N GLY A 109 -7.54 1.97 -15.21
CA GLY A 109 -7.03 0.86 -14.40
C GLY A 109 -6.13 1.34 -13.25
N MET A 110 -5.24 2.31 -13.51
CA MET A 110 -4.41 2.89 -12.46
C MET A 110 -5.25 3.72 -11.46
N LEU A 111 -6.24 4.47 -11.95
CA LEU A 111 -7.17 5.21 -11.09
C LEU A 111 -7.95 4.26 -10.16
N ARG A 112 -8.37 3.09 -10.65
CA ARG A 112 -8.98 2.06 -9.79
C ARG A 112 -8.00 1.50 -8.76
N ALA A 113 -6.75 1.25 -9.15
CA ALA A 113 -5.75 0.71 -8.24
C ALA A 113 -5.45 1.66 -7.06
N VAL A 114 -5.54 2.96 -7.26
CA VAL A 114 -5.28 3.98 -6.22
C VAL A 114 -6.54 4.59 -5.60
N PHE A 115 -7.73 4.12 -5.97
CA PHE A 115 -9.01 4.68 -5.52
C PHE A 115 -9.12 4.75 -4.00
N GLY A 116 -8.76 3.67 -3.30
CA GLY A 116 -8.82 3.61 -1.84
C GLY A 116 -7.97 4.69 -1.16
N VAL A 117 -6.81 5.04 -1.72
CA VAL A 117 -5.95 6.10 -1.16
C VAL A 117 -6.61 7.47 -1.29
N HIS A 118 -7.24 7.77 -2.42
CA HIS A 118 -8.01 9.00 -2.59
C HIS A 118 -9.19 9.08 -1.62
N VAL A 119 -9.88 7.96 -1.38
CA VAL A 119 -10.98 7.89 -0.40
C VAL A 119 -10.46 8.17 1.01
N LEU A 120 -9.35 7.55 1.44
CA LEU A 120 -8.73 7.84 2.75
C LEU A 120 -8.36 9.32 2.90
N ALA A 121 -7.81 9.92 1.84
CA ALA A 121 -7.47 11.34 1.83
C ALA A 121 -8.74 12.25 1.94
N ASN A 122 -9.85 11.89 1.27
CA ASN A 122 -11.11 12.63 1.40
C ASN A 122 -11.74 12.50 2.80
N LEU A 123 -11.44 11.44 3.54
CA LEU A 123 -11.79 11.29 4.95
C LEU A 123 -10.90 12.12 5.89
N GLY A 124 -9.87 12.81 5.37
CA GLY A 124 -8.96 13.64 6.14
C GLY A 124 -7.83 12.88 6.84
N ILE A 125 -7.58 11.63 6.46
CA ILE A 125 -6.54 10.80 7.07
C ILE A 125 -5.16 11.28 6.64
N GLY A 126 -4.37 11.77 7.60
CA GLY A 126 -3.07 12.40 7.35
C GLY A 126 -1.89 11.43 7.22
N ASN A 127 -2.04 10.16 7.61
CA ASN A 127 -0.95 9.18 7.58
C ASN A 127 -1.36 7.91 6.83
N TYR A 128 -0.43 7.34 6.08
CA TYR A 128 -0.65 6.12 5.29
C TYR A 128 0.44 5.09 5.57
N PHE A 129 0.04 3.93 6.09
CA PHE A 129 0.91 2.79 6.34
C PHE A 129 0.68 1.74 5.26
N VAL A 130 1.67 1.53 4.42
CA VAL A 130 1.56 0.60 3.29
C VAL A 130 2.39 -0.66 3.52
N THR A 131 1.81 -1.81 3.17
CA THR A 131 2.50 -3.11 3.29
C THR A 131 2.38 -3.92 2.01
N ASN A 132 3.37 -4.74 1.75
CA ASN A 132 3.39 -5.66 0.61
C ASN A 132 4.23 -6.91 0.88
N ALA A 133 4.11 -7.89 -0.02
CA ALA A 133 5.05 -8.97 -0.21
C ALA A 133 6.02 -8.60 -1.34
N ALA A 134 7.28 -9.01 -1.24
CA ALA A 134 8.32 -8.70 -2.22
C ALA A 134 9.37 -9.81 -2.36
N GLY A 135 9.89 -9.99 -3.56
CA GLY A 135 11.08 -10.78 -3.80
C GLY A 135 12.35 -10.04 -3.38
N GLY A 136 13.19 -10.65 -2.57
CA GLY A 136 14.47 -10.09 -2.10
C GLY A 136 15.55 -10.15 -3.18
N LEU A 137 15.98 -8.99 -3.66
CA LEU A 137 17.11 -8.83 -4.58
C LEU A 137 18.44 -8.72 -3.83
N ASN A 138 18.43 -8.08 -2.67
CA ASN A 138 19.59 -7.92 -1.81
C ASN A 138 20.01 -9.26 -1.21
N GLN A 139 21.28 -9.63 -1.39
CA GLN A 139 21.80 -10.94 -0.99
C GLN A 139 21.94 -11.11 0.54
N GLU A 140 21.84 -10.02 1.31
CA GLU A 140 21.84 -10.06 2.77
C GLU A 140 20.46 -10.39 3.35
N TYR A 141 19.38 -10.27 2.54
CA TYR A 141 18.02 -10.55 3.01
C TYR A 141 17.73 -12.05 2.98
N ASN A 142 16.91 -12.47 3.92
CA ASN A 142 16.40 -13.83 4.01
C ASN A 142 14.86 -13.84 3.87
N VAL A 143 14.33 -15.01 3.54
CA VAL A 143 12.88 -15.23 3.48
C VAL A 143 12.29 -15.00 4.87
N GLY A 144 11.20 -14.23 4.92
CA GLY A 144 10.54 -13.81 6.17
C GLY A 144 11.09 -12.52 6.77
N ASP A 145 12.15 -11.92 6.19
CA ASP A 145 12.66 -10.63 6.66
C ASP A 145 11.67 -9.48 6.35
N ILE A 146 11.80 -8.41 7.12
CA ILE A 146 11.07 -7.16 6.92
C ILE A 146 12.03 -6.12 6.32
N MET A 147 11.65 -5.53 5.20
CA MET A 147 12.34 -4.36 4.65
C MET A 147 11.47 -3.12 4.84
N VAL A 148 11.93 -2.18 5.66
CA VAL A 148 11.33 -0.85 5.80
C VAL A 148 11.66 -0.03 4.55
N LEU A 149 10.65 0.57 3.94
CA LEU A 149 10.81 1.28 2.67
C LEU A 149 11.47 2.65 2.90
N ARG A 150 12.69 2.81 2.39
CA ARG A 150 13.43 4.09 2.39
C ARG A 150 13.14 4.90 1.14
N SER A 151 13.01 4.22 0.01
CA SER A 151 12.75 4.81 -1.31
C SER A 151 12.11 3.77 -2.22
N HIS A 152 11.69 4.20 -3.39
CA HIS A 152 11.20 3.27 -4.40
C HIS A 152 11.61 3.66 -5.83
N ILE A 153 11.55 2.67 -6.71
CA ILE A 153 11.65 2.82 -8.17
C ILE A 153 10.31 2.39 -8.74
N HIS A 154 9.69 3.27 -9.52
CA HIS A 154 8.34 3.08 -10.06
C HIS A 154 8.40 2.79 -11.56
N LEU A 155 8.22 1.52 -11.94
CA LEU A 155 8.18 1.06 -13.34
C LEU A 155 6.75 0.69 -13.79
N GLN A 156 5.75 1.24 -13.14
CA GLN A 156 4.33 1.15 -13.51
C GLN A 156 3.87 2.46 -14.17
N PRO A 157 2.70 2.50 -14.82
CA PRO A 157 2.09 3.75 -15.23
C PRO A 157 1.90 4.71 -14.05
N ASN A 158 2.29 5.98 -14.23
CA ASN A 158 2.20 6.94 -13.14
C ASN A 158 0.72 7.28 -12.83
N PRO A 159 0.27 7.16 -11.57
CA PRO A 159 -1.11 7.44 -11.18
C PRO A 159 -1.50 8.91 -11.35
N LEU A 160 -0.52 9.80 -11.45
CA LEU A 160 -0.74 11.23 -11.65
C LEU A 160 -0.89 11.62 -13.14
N LEU A 161 -1.05 10.70 -14.06
CA LEU A 161 -1.40 11.00 -15.45
C LEU A 161 -2.90 11.31 -15.57
N GLY A 162 -3.25 12.38 -16.26
CA GLY A 162 -4.64 12.77 -16.50
C GLY A 162 -5.15 13.85 -15.54
N ARG A 163 -6.31 13.62 -14.88
CA ARG A 163 -7.10 14.66 -14.19
C ARG A 163 -6.97 14.70 -12.64
N HIS A 164 -6.12 13.87 -12.04
CA HIS A 164 -5.96 13.83 -10.57
C HIS A 164 -5.45 15.13 -9.94
N HIS A 165 -4.97 16.07 -10.72
CA HIS A 165 -4.61 17.43 -10.25
C HIS A 165 -5.84 18.28 -9.84
N GLU A 166 -7.04 17.79 -10.02
CA GLU A 166 -8.29 18.43 -9.55
C GLU A 166 -8.52 18.20 -8.05
N PHE A 167 -7.91 17.21 -7.45
CA PHE A 167 -7.97 16.97 -6.00
C PHE A 167 -7.30 18.06 -5.16
N HIS A 168 -7.58 18.04 -3.86
CA HIS A 168 -7.01 18.96 -2.89
C HIS A 168 -6.15 18.22 -1.85
N ARG A 169 -5.12 18.89 -1.35
CA ARG A 169 -4.31 18.41 -0.23
C ARG A 169 -5.11 18.46 1.07
N ILE A 170 -4.86 17.48 1.95
CA ILE A 170 -5.59 17.35 3.21
C ILE A 170 -5.37 18.57 4.11
N GLU A 171 -4.11 18.98 4.29
CA GLU A 171 -3.73 20.05 5.23
C GLU A 171 -4.06 21.44 4.72
N THR A 172 -3.59 21.80 3.54
CA THR A 172 -3.66 23.17 3.02
C THR A 172 -4.98 23.49 2.32
N LYS A 173 -5.75 22.46 1.94
CA LYS A 173 -6.94 22.57 1.08
C LYS A 173 -6.66 23.19 -0.29
N GLU A 174 -5.41 23.35 -0.65
CA GLU A 174 -4.98 23.78 -1.98
C GLU A 174 -5.08 22.63 -2.97
N ARG A 175 -5.21 22.96 -4.25
CA ARG A 175 -5.14 21.93 -5.30
C ARG A 175 -3.80 21.22 -5.27
N VAL A 176 -3.84 19.92 -5.54
CA VAL A 176 -2.62 19.10 -5.62
C VAL A 176 -1.74 19.57 -6.78
N GLU A 177 -0.44 19.47 -6.60
CA GLU A 177 0.53 19.83 -7.62
C GLU A 177 0.61 18.75 -8.71
N ARG A 178 0.73 19.17 -9.97
CA ARG A 178 1.00 18.25 -11.08
C ARG A 178 2.37 17.59 -10.95
N PHE A 179 3.37 18.34 -10.52
CA PHE A 179 4.75 17.90 -10.36
C PHE A 179 5.06 17.68 -8.89
N GLN A 180 4.64 16.53 -8.38
CA GLN A 180 4.80 16.16 -6.98
C GLN A 180 6.26 15.85 -6.63
N PRO A 181 6.91 16.58 -5.71
CA PRO A 181 8.23 16.21 -5.20
C PRO A 181 8.18 14.87 -4.42
N MET A 182 9.07 13.93 -4.78
CA MET A 182 9.11 12.59 -4.17
C MET A 182 10.39 12.30 -3.36
N ASN A 183 11.28 13.27 -3.16
CA ASN A 183 12.55 13.07 -2.44
C ASN A 183 12.40 12.59 -0.99
N LYS A 184 11.25 12.81 -0.38
CA LYS A 184 10.87 12.30 0.95
C LYS A 184 9.54 11.56 0.84
N ALA A 185 9.45 10.59 -0.08
CA ALA A 185 8.25 9.81 -0.30
C ALA A 185 7.80 9.10 0.97
N TYR A 186 8.75 8.56 1.72
CA TYR A 186 8.52 7.94 3.02
C TYR A 186 8.99 8.89 4.12
N ASP A 187 8.12 9.12 5.10
CA ASP A 187 8.39 10.06 6.20
C ASP A 187 9.54 9.56 7.08
N PRO A 188 10.60 10.36 7.30
CA PRO A 188 11.78 9.92 8.06
C PRO A 188 11.48 9.58 9.53
N GLN A 189 10.54 10.28 10.18
CA GLN A 189 10.20 10.05 11.57
C GLN A 189 9.40 8.76 11.73
N LEU A 190 8.36 8.57 10.92
CA LEU A 190 7.57 7.35 10.92
C LEU A 190 8.43 6.13 10.53
N ARG A 191 9.33 6.29 9.57
CA ARG A 191 10.27 5.25 9.17
C ARG A 191 11.20 4.84 10.32
N ASN A 192 11.75 5.81 11.05
CA ASN A 192 12.60 5.54 12.20
C ASN A 192 11.82 4.81 13.33
N MET A 193 10.58 5.22 13.60
CA MET A 193 9.71 4.51 14.55
C MET A 193 9.49 3.05 14.14
N LEU A 194 9.28 2.79 12.84
CA LEU A 194 9.07 1.42 12.35
C LEU A 194 10.33 0.57 12.47
N LEU A 195 11.51 1.12 12.19
CA LEU A 195 12.80 0.45 12.40
C LEU A 195 13.04 0.12 13.89
N GLN A 196 12.74 1.06 14.79
CA GLN A 196 12.84 0.84 16.22
C GLN A 196 11.84 -0.21 16.72
N ALA A 197 10.62 -0.20 16.21
CA ALA A 197 9.61 -1.22 16.54
C ALA A 197 10.05 -2.63 16.13
N GLY A 198 10.74 -2.76 15.00
CA GLY A 198 11.30 -4.02 14.55
C GLY A 198 12.65 -4.40 15.19
N ALA A 199 13.26 -3.54 16.02
CA ALA A 199 14.61 -3.76 16.56
C ALA A 199 14.74 -5.03 17.44
N GLN A 200 13.64 -5.55 17.99
CA GLN A 200 13.60 -6.85 18.64
C GLN A 200 13.90 -8.03 17.70
N HIS A 201 13.74 -7.81 16.38
CA HIS A 201 14.03 -8.78 15.32
C HIS A 201 15.27 -8.35 14.50
N LYS A 202 16.35 -7.94 15.17
CA LYS A 202 17.53 -7.28 14.58
C LYS A 202 18.07 -7.93 13.30
N GLU A 203 18.09 -9.26 13.24
CA GLU A 203 18.61 -10.03 12.10
C GLU A 203 17.61 -10.11 10.93
N HIS A 204 16.39 -9.63 11.13
CA HIS A 204 15.25 -9.78 10.23
C HIS A 204 14.60 -8.46 9.85
N ILE A 205 15.20 -7.32 10.21
CA ILE A 205 14.71 -6.00 9.82
C ILE A 205 15.81 -5.21 9.12
N HIS A 206 15.47 -4.73 7.94
CA HIS A 206 16.35 -4.00 7.04
C HIS A 206 15.70 -2.70 6.59
N GLU A 207 16.48 -1.83 5.95
CA GLU A 207 15.97 -0.66 5.26
C GLU A 207 16.42 -0.72 3.81
N GLY A 208 15.51 -0.46 2.84
CA GLY A 208 15.86 -0.65 1.45
C GLY A 208 15.01 0.10 0.43
N VAL A 209 15.38 -0.09 -0.82
CA VAL A 209 14.71 0.45 -2.02
C VAL A 209 13.81 -0.62 -2.63
N TYR A 210 12.53 -0.33 -2.71
CA TYR A 210 11.53 -1.20 -3.34
C TYR A 210 11.37 -0.82 -4.82
N LEU A 211 11.44 -1.79 -5.71
CA LEU A 211 11.16 -1.62 -7.14
C LEU A 211 9.78 -2.19 -7.46
N ALA A 212 8.92 -1.38 -8.07
CA ALA A 212 7.59 -1.80 -8.49
C ALA A 212 7.55 -2.04 -9.99
N VAL A 213 7.20 -3.25 -10.39
CA VAL A 213 6.94 -3.66 -11.78
C VAL A 213 5.45 -3.87 -12.01
N THR A 214 5.04 -3.98 -13.27
CA THR A 214 3.63 -4.16 -13.63
C THR A 214 3.10 -5.54 -13.20
N GLY A 215 3.88 -6.61 -13.38
CA GLY A 215 3.35 -7.97 -13.31
C GLY A 215 2.41 -8.28 -14.49
N PRO A 216 1.63 -9.38 -14.46
CA PRO A 216 1.53 -10.38 -13.40
C PRO A 216 2.63 -11.47 -13.44
N THR A 217 3.53 -11.45 -14.43
CA THR A 217 4.66 -12.39 -14.50
C THR A 217 5.71 -12.07 -13.44
N TYR A 218 6.33 -13.09 -12.88
CA TYR A 218 7.57 -12.93 -12.13
C TYR A 218 8.72 -12.59 -13.06
N GLU A 219 9.81 -12.10 -12.48
CA GLU A 219 10.96 -11.60 -13.17
C GLU A 219 11.81 -12.72 -13.81
N THR A 220 12.37 -12.45 -14.96
CA THR A 220 13.44 -13.25 -15.57
C THR A 220 14.78 -13.02 -14.85
N GLU A 221 15.74 -13.92 -15.03
CA GLU A 221 17.10 -13.79 -14.49
C GLU A 221 17.75 -12.46 -14.89
N GLY A 222 17.59 -12.07 -16.15
CA GLY A 222 18.12 -10.80 -16.68
C GLY A 222 17.51 -9.58 -16.02
N GLU A 223 16.21 -9.59 -15.77
CA GLU A 223 15.50 -8.52 -15.05
C GLU A 223 15.98 -8.45 -13.60
N CYS A 224 16.08 -9.60 -12.91
CA CYS A 224 16.58 -9.65 -11.53
C CYS A 224 17.97 -9.04 -11.38
N ILE A 225 18.90 -9.38 -12.28
CA ILE A 225 20.26 -8.82 -12.29
C ILE A 225 20.22 -7.32 -12.58
N ALA A 226 19.43 -6.89 -13.57
CA ALA A 226 19.30 -5.47 -13.92
C ALA A 226 18.71 -4.65 -12.77
N TYR A 227 17.70 -5.16 -12.08
CA TYR A 227 17.06 -4.47 -10.96
C TYR A 227 18.01 -4.35 -9.76
N ARG A 228 18.74 -5.42 -9.41
CA ARG A 228 19.70 -5.41 -8.33
C ARG A 228 20.92 -4.56 -8.65
N ASP A 229 21.60 -4.84 -9.77
CA ASP A 229 22.92 -4.29 -10.04
C ASP A 229 22.86 -2.95 -10.78
N GLY A 230 21.87 -2.76 -11.66
CA GLY A 230 21.64 -1.55 -12.41
C GLY A 230 20.88 -0.49 -11.63
N PHE A 231 19.69 -0.84 -11.15
CA PHE A 231 18.85 0.10 -10.40
C PHE A 231 19.17 0.18 -8.90
N LYS A 232 19.98 -0.74 -8.35
CA LYS A 232 20.30 -0.83 -6.92
C LYS A 232 19.04 -1.00 -6.06
N ALA A 233 18.08 -1.77 -6.55
CA ALA A 233 16.89 -2.14 -5.80
C ALA A 233 17.22 -3.29 -4.83
N ASP A 234 16.62 -3.23 -3.63
CA ASP A 234 16.78 -4.24 -2.59
C ASP A 234 15.68 -5.31 -2.63
N ALA A 235 14.50 -4.94 -3.12
CA ALA A 235 13.38 -5.86 -3.28
C ALA A 235 12.50 -5.44 -4.48
N VAL A 236 11.78 -6.40 -5.05
CA VAL A 236 10.87 -6.21 -6.20
C VAL A 236 9.47 -6.73 -5.91
N GLY A 237 8.45 -6.04 -6.41
CA GLY A 237 7.06 -6.49 -6.36
C GLY A 237 6.15 -5.71 -7.30
N MET A 238 4.83 -5.88 -7.17
CA MET A 238 3.85 -5.45 -8.19
C MET A 238 2.80 -4.46 -7.67
N SER A 239 3.10 -3.70 -6.59
CA SER A 239 2.11 -2.84 -5.93
C SER A 239 2.75 -1.60 -5.29
N THR A 240 2.01 -0.94 -4.38
CA THR A 240 2.53 0.01 -3.37
C THR A 240 2.93 1.38 -3.90
N THR A 241 3.82 1.47 -4.89
CA THR A 241 4.44 2.76 -5.26
C THR A 241 3.44 3.75 -5.85
N ALA A 242 2.45 3.28 -6.62
CA ALA A 242 1.39 4.13 -7.13
C ALA A 242 0.54 4.72 -5.97
N GLU A 243 0.24 3.89 -4.96
CA GLU A 243 -0.47 4.33 -3.75
C GLU A 243 0.34 5.39 -2.99
N VAL A 244 1.65 5.18 -2.83
CA VAL A 244 2.56 6.14 -2.19
C VAL A 244 2.62 7.46 -2.94
N ILE A 245 2.68 7.44 -4.28
CA ILE A 245 2.67 8.65 -5.11
C ILE A 245 1.39 9.46 -4.86
N VAL A 246 0.23 8.80 -4.87
CA VAL A 246 -1.05 9.47 -4.60
C VAL A 246 -1.12 9.96 -3.16
N ALA A 247 -0.74 9.16 -2.17
CA ALA A 247 -0.74 9.57 -0.76
C ALA A 247 0.09 10.85 -0.56
N ARG A 248 1.29 10.91 -1.12
CA ARG A 248 2.15 12.10 -1.07
C ARG A 248 1.55 13.29 -1.81
N ASN A 249 0.94 13.09 -2.97
CA ASN A 249 0.26 14.13 -3.73
C ASN A 249 -0.92 14.73 -2.92
N ARG A 250 -1.65 13.89 -2.18
CA ARG A 250 -2.75 14.31 -1.30
C ARG A 250 -2.28 14.91 0.03
N GLY A 251 -0.97 14.94 0.32
CA GLY A 251 -0.39 15.52 1.54
C GLY A 251 -0.28 14.56 2.73
N MET A 252 -0.45 13.25 2.51
CA MET A 252 -0.30 12.25 3.58
C MET A 252 1.19 11.99 3.89
N ASN A 253 1.52 11.76 5.15
CA ASN A 253 2.80 11.16 5.55
C ASN A 253 2.74 9.66 5.28
N VAL A 254 3.81 9.10 4.74
CA VAL A 254 3.82 7.69 4.33
C VAL A 254 4.93 6.94 5.04
N VAL A 255 4.59 5.76 5.55
CA VAL A 255 5.53 4.75 6.02
C VAL A 255 5.15 3.41 5.40
N GLY A 256 6.11 2.54 5.18
CA GLY A 256 5.81 1.24 4.59
C GLY A 256 6.85 0.19 4.85
N MET A 257 6.43 -1.06 4.71
CA MET A 257 7.31 -2.22 4.80
C MET A 257 6.94 -3.32 3.80
N SER A 258 7.94 -4.08 3.40
CA SER A 258 7.82 -5.31 2.62
C SER A 258 8.13 -6.51 3.49
N CYS A 259 7.36 -7.60 3.33
CA CYS A 259 7.77 -8.93 3.75
C CYS A 259 8.54 -9.58 2.60
N ILE A 260 9.75 -10.05 2.84
CA ILE A 260 10.54 -10.78 1.85
C ILE A 260 10.04 -12.22 1.78
N THR A 261 9.41 -12.57 0.67
CA THR A 261 8.73 -13.87 0.52
C THR A 261 9.55 -14.91 -0.23
N ASN A 262 10.52 -14.47 -0.98
CA ASN A 262 11.49 -15.31 -1.71
C ASN A 262 12.81 -14.57 -1.84
N LYS A 263 13.89 -15.33 -1.97
CA LYS A 263 15.24 -14.80 -2.21
C LYS A 263 15.67 -15.10 -3.63
N ILE A 264 15.96 -14.06 -4.38
CA ILE A 264 16.48 -14.16 -5.75
C ILE A 264 17.98 -14.46 -5.65
N ALA A 265 18.44 -15.50 -6.33
CA ALA A 265 19.84 -15.92 -6.29
C ALA A 265 20.78 -14.88 -6.93
N GLN A 266 22.09 -15.01 -6.66
CA GLN A 266 23.11 -14.10 -7.17
C GLN A 266 23.18 -14.08 -8.70
N ASP A 267 22.92 -15.20 -9.34
CA ASP A 267 22.87 -15.35 -10.80
C ASP A 267 21.53 -14.88 -11.42
N GLY A 268 20.60 -14.39 -10.60
CA GLY A 268 19.28 -13.93 -11.02
C GLY A 268 18.20 -15.01 -10.98
N THR A 269 18.54 -16.27 -10.70
CA THR A 269 17.55 -17.36 -10.64
C THR A 269 16.46 -17.03 -9.61
N ASN A 270 15.21 -17.08 -10.07
CA ASN A 270 14.01 -16.89 -9.29
C ASN A 270 13.04 -18.04 -9.59
N ALA A 271 13.05 -19.08 -8.74
CA ALA A 271 12.20 -20.25 -8.91
C ALA A 271 10.84 -20.14 -8.18
N THR A 272 10.51 -18.97 -7.67
CA THR A 272 9.34 -18.74 -6.81
C THR A 272 8.02 -18.86 -7.57
N ASP A 273 7.07 -19.53 -6.96
CA ASP A 273 5.67 -19.53 -7.38
C ASP A 273 4.76 -18.85 -6.31
N HIS A 274 3.52 -18.58 -6.70
CA HIS A 274 2.56 -17.91 -5.80
C HIS A 274 2.19 -18.73 -4.56
N LYS A 275 2.28 -20.07 -4.63
CA LYS A 275 1.98 -20.96 -3.49
C LYS A 275 3.07 -20.87 -2.43
N GLU A 276 4.33 -20.79 -2.84
CA GLU A 276 5.48 -20.60 -1.94
C GLU A 276 5.39 -19.25 -1.24
N VAL A 277 5.11 -18.17 -1.99
CA VAL A 277 4.88 -16.84 -1.43
C VAL A 277 3.80 -16.89 -0.33
N LYS A 278 2.66 -17.54 -0.63
CA LYS A 278 1.57 -17.70 0.33
C LYS A 278 1.98 -18.52 1.55
N ALA A 279 2.69 -19.61 1.37
CA ALA A 279 3.14 -20.46 2.48
C ALA A 279 4.05 -19.68 3.46
N ILE A 280 4.94 -18.83 2.96
CA ILE A 280 5.78 -17.96 3.81
C ILE A 280 4.93 -16.96 4.58
N LEU A 281 4.02 -16.27 3.90
CA LEU A 281 3.13 -15.28 4.52
C LEU A 281 2.18 -15.93 5.55
N ASP A 282 1.86 -17.21 5.39
CA ASP A 282 0.99 -17.96 6.29
C ASP A 282 1.74 -18.60 7.46
N SER A 283 3.07 -18.61 7.46
CA SER A 283 3.85 -19.16 8.57
C SER A 283 3.61 -18.37 9.86
N ALA A 284 3.51 -19.07 10.98
CA ALA A 284 3.23 -18.45 12.27
C ALA A 284 4.34 -17.46 12.70
N GLU A 285 5.59 -17.80 12.41
CA GLU A 285 6.76 -16.98 12.74
C GLU A 285 6.75 -15.64 11.97
N VAL A 286 6.50 -15.68 10.65
CA VAL A 286 6.46 -14.47 9.82
C VAL A 286 5.25 -13.59 10.21
N LYS A 287 4.07 -14.19 10.43
CA LYS A 287 2.88 -13.47 10.91
C LYS A 287 3.13 -12.76 12.23
N GLU A 288 3.77 -13.44 13.19
CA GLU A 288 4.08 -12.85 14.50
C GLU A 288 5.10 -11.72 14.34
N ARG A 289 6.16 -11.90 13.55
CA ARG A 289 7.16 -10.87 13.27
C ARG A 289 6.54 -9.62 12.64
N LEU A 290 5.72 -9.79 11.62
CA LEU A 290 5.00 -8.69 10.98
C LEU A 290 4.05 -7.99 11.95
N SER A 291 3.23 -8.77 12.66
CA SER A 291 2.24 -8.24 13.60
C SER A 291 2.87 -7.50 14.76
N SER A 292 3.88 -8.09 15.42
CA SER A 292 4.57 -7.46 16.54
C SER A 292 5.30 -6.18 16.13
N THR A 293 5.89 -6.14 14.92
CA THR A 293 6.53 -4.94 14.39
C THR A 293 5.52 -3.81 14.17
N VAL A 294 4.38 -4.12 13.54
CA VAL A 294 3.34 -3.10 13.30
C VAL A 294 2.72 -2.62 14.63
N ARG A 295 2.40 -3.52 15.54
CA ARG A 295 1.87 -3.16 16.86
C ARG A 295 2.88 -2.31 17.65
N GLY A 296 4.17 -2.67 17.61
CA GLY A 296 5.24 -1.89 18.19
C GLY A 296 5.34 -0.48 17.63
N PHE A 297 5.15 -0.32 16.31
CA PHE A 297 5.09 0.98 15.66
C PHE A 297 3.92 1.83 16.19
N PHE A 298 2.71 1.28 16.25
CA PHE A 298 1.53 2.02 16.72
C PHE A 298 1.63 2.36 18.21
N ASN A 299 2.21 1.51 19.04
CA ASN A 299 2.51 1.83 20.44
C ASN A 299 3.48 3.02 20.56
N GLN A 300 4.56 3.05 19.78
CA GLN A 300 5.50 4.19 19.76
C GLN A 300 4.83 5.46 19.24
N TYR A 301 4.02 5.35 18.20
CA TYR A 301 3.28 6.49 17.66
C TYR A 301 2.32 7.08 18.70
N LYS A 302 1.58 6.26 19.40
CA LYS A 302 0.69 6.67 20.51
C LYS A 302 1.45 7.43 21.60
N GLU A 303 2.61 6.92 22.01
CA GLU A 303 3.42 7.62 23.02
C GLU A 303 3.96 8.95 22.48
N HIS A 304 4.36 9.01 21.22
CA HIS A 304 4.79 10.25 20.60
C HIS A 304 3.68 11.32 20.57
N MET A 305 2.44 10.92 20.27
CA MET A 305 1.29 11.84 20.26
C MET A 305 0.96 12.44 21.62
N LYS A 306 1.34 11.80 22.74
CA LYS A 306 1.14 12.38 24.09
C LYS A 306 2.09 13.53 24.39
N HIS A 307 3.14 13.70 23.60
CA HIS A 307 4.18 14.71 23.78
C HIS A 307 4.10 15.87 22.75
N LEU A 308 3.09 15.85 21.88
CA LEU A 308 2.74 16.93 20.96
C LEU A 308 1.59 17.78 21.53
#